data_8bcf0e2468e2004133aee5fd4446266a
#
_entry.id   8bcf0e2468e2004133aee5fd4446266a
#
_cell.length_a   1.000
_cell.length_b   1.000
_cell.length_c   1.000
_cell.angle_alpha   90.00
_cell.angle_beta   90.00
_cell.angle_gamma   90.00
#
_symmetry.space_group_name_H-M   'P 1'
#
loop_
_entity.id
_entity.type
_entity.pdbx_description
1 polymer ?
#
loop_
_entity_poly.entity_id
_entity_poly.type
_entity_poly.pdbx_seq_one_letter_code
_entity_poly.pdbx_strand_id
1 'polypeptide(L)'
;MINFFKIFTIKEDFNIDNNLLDTKYFELQSKFHPDLRRPNASHIDSNTINRGYSILKDDFERASHLLYIKGINIKQDLCHIKLQPEELDEILEHIEHHSLSEDVINEIKLQMSKAFLSNDLDKAALLTLKLRFLTKTYNK
;
A
#
# COMPACT_ATOMS: atom_id res chain seq x y z
N MET A 1 -11.76 -12.70 1.24
CA MET A 1 -10.77 -11.64 1.03
C MET A 1 -10.49 -10.91 2.35
N ILE A 2 -9.24 -10.83 2.75
CA ILE A 2 -8.86 -10.15 4.00
C ILE A 2 -8.76 -8.65 3.74
N ASN A 3 -9.40 -7.86 4.60
CA ASN A 3 -9.31 -6.41 4.55
C ASN A 3 -8.62 -5.93 5.82
N PHE A 4 -7.33 -5.62 5.71
CA PHE A 4 -6.52 -5.22 6.86
C PHE A 4 -6.92 -3.86 7.42
N PHE A 5 -7.48 -2.97 6.60
CA PHE A 5 -8.01 -1.70 7.12
C PHE A 5 -9.11 -1.95 8.14
N LYS A 6 -9.98 -2.91 7.86
CA LYS A 6 -11.08 -3.28 8.78
C LYS A 6 -10.55 -3.97 10.03
N ILE A 7 -9.57 -4.87 9.85
CA ILE A 7 -8.96 -5.58 10.98
C ILE A 7 -8.33 -4.61 11.96
N PHE A 8 -7.63 -3.59 11.43
CA PHE A 8 -6.96 -2.59 12.24
C PHE A 8 -7.89 -1.43 12.64
N THR A 9 -9.14 -1.47 12.20
CA THR A 9 -10.15 -0.42 12.47
C THR A 9 -9.66 0.97 12.07
N ILE A 10 -9.05 1.07 10.90
CA ILE A 10 -8.62 2.33 10.31
C ILE A 10 -9.39 2.57 9.01
N LYS A 11 -9.45 3.82 8.60
CA LYS A 11 -10.15 4.20 7.38
C LYS A 11 -9.45 3.62 6.15
N GLU A 12 -10.23 3.16 5.18
CA GLU A 12 -9.73 2.67 3.90
C GLU A 12 -9.26 3.85 3.05
N ASP A 13 -8.00 4.24 3.25
CA ASP A 13 -7.41 5.40 2.61
C ASP A 13 -5.94 5.13 2.35
N PHE A 14 -5.40 5.71 1.29
CA PHE A 14 -3.97 5.64 1.04
C PHE A 14 -3.19 6.41 2.10
N ASN A 15 -3.68 7.59 2.49
CA ASN A 15 -3.08 8.36 3.57
C ASN A 15 -3.60 7.85 4.91
N ILE A 16 -2.72 7.25 5.70
CA ILE A 16 -3.06 6.78 7.04
C ILE A 16 -2.17 7.47 8.07
N ASP A 17 -2.66 7.53 9.30
CA ASP A 17 -1.87 8.01 10.43
C ASP A 17 -1.01 6.85 10.93
N ASN A 18 0.30 6.94 10.74
CA ASN A 18 1.23 5.88 11.17
C ASN A 18 1.20 5.67 12.68
N ASN A 19 0.99 6.72 13.45
CA ASN A 19 0.88 6.61 14.91
C ASN A 19 -0.38 5.84 15.29
N LEU A 20 -1.48 6.08 14.60
CA LEU A 20 -2.71 5.33 14.81
C LEU A 20 -2.53 3.86 14.43
N LEU A 21 -1.87 3.60 13.32
CA LEU A 21 -1.56 2.24 12.88
C LEU A 21 -0.75 1.49 13.93
N ASP A 22 0.30 2.14 14.46
CA ASP A 22 1.14 1.54 15.49
C ASP A 22 0.34 1.23 16.76
N THR A 23 -0.51 2.17 17.18
CA THR A 23 -1.39 1.98 18.34
C THR A 23 -2.31 0.79 18.15
N LYS A 24 -2.96 0.69 16.99
CA LYS A 24 -3.85 -0.42 16.69
C LYS A 24 -3.10 -1.73 16.61
N TYR A 25 -1.89 -1.70 16.09
CA TYR A 25 -1.05 -2.89 16.04
C TYR A 25 -0.75 -3.43 17.44
N PHE A 26 -0.34 -2.56 18.36
CA PHE A 26 -0.06 -2.95 19.74
C PHE A 26 -1.31 -3.47 20.45
N GLU A 27 -2.46 -2.82 20.24
CA GLU A 27 -3.72 -3.28 20.80
C GLU A 27 -4.08 -4.69 20.32
N LEU A 28 -3.93 -4.94 19.02
CA LEU A 28 -4.23 -6.24 18.44
C LEU A 28 -3.25 -7.31 18.91
N GLN A 29 -1.96 -6.98 19.01
CA GLN A 29 -0.96 -7.94 19.49
C GLN A 29 -1.25 -8.33 20.95
N SER A 30 -1.65 -7.38 21.79
CA SER A 30 -2.04 -7.67 23.17
C SER A 30 -3.26 -8.59 23.23
N LYS A 31 -4.21 -8.39 22.32
CA LYS A 31 -5.47 -9.14 22.28
C LYS A 31 -5.30 -10.56 21.77
N PHE A 32 -4.42 -10.77 20.79
CA PHE A 32 -4.29 -12.04 20.08
C PHE A 32 -2.91 -12.67 20.26
N HIS A 33 -2.20 -12.29 21.31
CA HIS A 33 -0.92 -12.89 21.62
C HIS A 33 -1.11 -14.40 21.93
N PRO A 34 -0.18 -15.27 21.50
CA PRO A 34 -0.31 -16.71 21.71
C PRO A 34 -0.55 -17.11 23.16
N ASP A 35 0.03 -16.38 24.12
CA ASP A 35 -0.12 -16.66 25.55
C ASP A 35 -1.54 -16.34 26.07
N LEU A 36 -2.30 -15.55 25.32
CA LEU A 36 -3.67 -15.18 25.67
C LEU A 36 -4.71 -15.91 24.84
N ARG A 37 -4.32 -17.00 24.19
CA ARG A 37 -5.18 -17.76 23.31
C ARG A 37 -6.42 -18.25 24.04
N ARG A 38 -7.59 -17.79 23.56
CA ARG A 38 -8.88 -18.26 24.04
C ARG A 38 -9.42 -19.30 23.05
N PRO A 39 -10.10 -20.34 23.53
CA PRO A 39 -10.63 -21.38 22.64
C PRO A 39 -11.55 -20.87 21.54
N ASN A 40 -12.21 -19.73 21.78
CA ASN A 40 -13.14 -19.11 20.84
C ASN A 40 -12.57 -17.87 20.17
N ALA A 41 -11.24 -17.72 20.14
CA ALA A 41 -10.61 -16.60 19.48
C ALA A 41 -10.95 -16.59 17.99
N SER A 42 -11.17 -15.41 17.43
CA SER A 42 -11.46 -15.26 16.02
C SER A 42 -10.31 -15.84 15.16
N HIS A 43 -10.57 -16.05 13.87
CA HIS A 43 -9.59 -16.62 12.94
C HIS A 43 -8.37 -15.73 12.71
N ILE A 44 -8.30 -14.60 13.39
CA ILE A 44 -7.16 -13.68 13.31
C ILE A 44 -6.09 -14.12 14.28
N ASP A 45 -4.93 -14.46 13.77
CA ASP A 45 -3.79 -14.85 14.58
C ASP A 45 -2.71 -13.78 14.54
N SER A 46 -1.67 -13.99 15.35
CA SER A 46 -0.54 -13.06 15.45
C SER A 46 0.16 -12.87 14.09
N ASN A 47 0.27 -13.93 13.30
CA ASN A 47 0.91 -13.87 11.98
C ASN A 47 0.12 -12.98 11.02
N THR A 48 -1.21 -13.08 11.06
CA THR A 48 -2.09 -12.25 10.24
C THR A 48 -1.95 -10.77 10.62
N ILE A 49 -1.87 -10.48 11.91
CA ILE A 49 -1.68 -9.12 12.41
C ILE A 49 -0.33 -8.56 11.95
N ASN A 50 0.73 -9.34 12.07
CA ASN A 50 2.07 -8.92 11.63
C ASN A 50 2.11 -8.65 10.13
N ARG A 51 1.50 -9.50 9.34
CA ARG A 51 1.43 -9.35 7.88
C ARG A 51 0.65 -8.09 7.51
N GLY A 52 -0.49 -7.87 8.17
CA GLY A 52 -1.31 -6.68 7.93
C GLY A 52 -0.57 -5.40 8.27
N TYR A 53 0.14 -5.39 9.39
CA TYR A 53 0.95 -4.24 9.78
C TYR A 53 2.01 -3.93 8.74
N SER A 54 2.74 -4.94 8.27
CA SER A 54 3.77 -4.77 7.24
C SER A 54 3.18 -4.21 5.94
N ILE A 55 2.02 -4.69 5.54
CA ILE A 55 1.34 -4.24 4.33
C ILE A 55 0.89 -2.80 4.47
N LEU A 56 0.25 -2.45 5.58
CA LEU A 56 -0.26 -1.10 5.77
C LEU A 56 0.84 -0.07 6.04
N LYS A 57 1.98 -0.51 6.54
CA LYS A 57 3.11 0.38 6.80
C LYS A 57 3.86 0.78 5.53
N ASP A 58 3.87 -0.08 4.53
CA ASP A 58 4.56 0.16 3.27
C ASP A 58 3.64 0.86 2.28
N ASP A 59 4.12 1.95 1.67
CA ASP A 59 3.31 2.77 0.76
C ASP A 59 2.80 1.96 -0.44
N PHE A 60 3.68 1.19 -1.07
CA PHE A 60 3.29 0.38 -2.23
C PHE A 60 2.31 -0.73 -1.84
N GLU A 61 2.62 -1.46 -0.78
CA GLU A 61 1.78 -2.58 -0.33
C GLU A 61 0.41 -2.09 0.13
N ARG A 62 0.38 -0.94 0.81
CA ARG A 62 -0.88 -0.33 1.24
C ARG A 62 -1.74 0.06 0.03
N ALA A 63 -1.13 0.69 -0.96
CA ALA A 63 -1.86 1.08 -2.18
C ALA A 63 -2.35 -0.15 -2.93
N SER A 64 -1.50 -1.17 -3.07
CA SER A 64 -1.89 -2.43 -3.72
C SER A 64 -3.06 -3.10 -3.01
N HIS A 65 -3.03 -3.10 -1.69
CA HIS A 65 -4.10 -3.69 -0.89
C HIS A 65 -5.41 -2.90 -1.04
N LEU A 66 -5.31 -1.57 -1.02
CA LEU A 66 -6.47 -0.70 -1.21
C LEU A 66 -7.10 -0.93 -2.59
N LEU A 67 -6.28 -1.04 -3.63
CA LEU A 67 -6.75 -1.35 -4.97
C LEU A 67 -7.41 -2.72 -5.03
N TYR A 68 -6.81 -3.71 -4.37
CA TYR A 68 -7.36 -5.07 -4.31
C TYR A 68 -8.75 -5.09 -3.68
N ILE A 69 -8.94 -4.35 -2.60
CA ILE A 69 -10.24 -4.21 -1.93
C ILE A 69 -11.27 -3.61 -2.91
N LYS A 70 -10.82 -2.68 -3.76
CA LYS A 70 -11.69 -2.02 -4.73
C LYS A 70 -11.85 -2.78 -6.05
N GLY A 71 -11.27 -3.98 -6.15
CA GLY A 71 -11.46 -4.88 -7.28
C GLY A 71 -10.34 -4.91 -8.30
N ILE A 72 -9.21 -4.24 -8.03
CA ILE A 72 -8.08 -4.21 -8.95
C ILE A 72 -6.88 -4.91 -8.30
N ASN A 73 -6.45 -6.03 -8.87
CA ASN A 73 -5.29 -6.76 -8.39
C ASN A 73 -4.08 -6.45 -9.29
N ILE A 74 -3.32 -5.42 -8.96
CA ILE A 74 -2.19 -5.00 -9.78
C ILE A 74 -1.04 -5.99 -9.78
N LYS A 75 -0.97 -6.90 -8.81
CA LYS A 75 0.09 -7.91 -8.76
C LYS A 75 -0.15 -9.05 -9.75
N GLN A 76 -1.41 -9.32 -10.07
CA GLN A 76 -1.78 -10.37 -11.02
C GLN A 76 -2.22 -9.81 -12.37
N ASP A 77 -2.87 -8.66 -12.37
CA ASP A 77 -3.47 -8.07 -13.57
C ASP A 77 -2.58 -7.02 -14.22
N LEU A 78 -1.25 -7.18 -14.09
CA LEU A 78 -0.29 -6.25 -14.69
C LEU A 78 -0.47 -6.11 -16.21
N CYS A 79 -1.02 -7.13 -16.86
CA CYS A 79 -1.27 -7.10 -18.29
C CYS A 79 -2.41 -6.13 -18.68
N HIS A 80 -3.27 -5.78 -17.74
CA HIS A 80 -4.38 -4.84 -17.97
C HIS A 80 -3.99 -3.39 -17.70
N ILE A 81 -2.91 -3.19 -16.99
CA ILE A 81 -2.43 -1.85 -16.62
C ILE A 81 -1.14 -1.62 -17.40
N LYS A 82 -1.28 -1.08 -18.61
CA LYS A 82 -0.12 -0.79 -19.46
C LYS A 82 0.33 0.64 -19.22
N LEU A 83 1.59 0.79 -18.86
CA LEU A 83 2.22 2.10 -18.87
C LEU A 83 2.28 2.58 -20.32
N GLN A 84 1.81 3.79 -20.56
CA GLN A 84 1.97 4.39 -21.87
C GLN A 84 3.46 4.63 -22.15
N PRO A 85 3.90 4.57 -23.41
CA PRO A 85 5.33 4.78 -23.72
C PRO A 85 5.88 6.08 -23.16
N GLU A 86 5.10 7.15 -23.19
CA GLU A 86 5.50 8.45 -22.66
C GLU A 86 5.74 8.41 -21.15
N GLU A 87 4.91 7.67 -20.43
CA GLU A 87 5.05 7.52 -18.97
C GLU A 87 6.27 6.69 -18.61
N LEU A 88 6.56 5.65 -19.38
CA LEU A 88 7.74 4.84 -19.20
C LEU A 88 9.00 5.65 -19.48
N ASP A 89 8.98 6.45 -20.55
CA ASP A 89 10.09 7.33 -20.91
C ASP A 89 10.37 8.33 -19.79
N GLU A 90 9.33 8.91 -19.20
CA GLU A 90 9.46 9.84 -18.08
C GLU A 90 10.13 9.17 -16.88
N ILE A 91 9.73 7.95 -16.54
CA ILE A 91 10.33 7.19 -15.44
C ILE A 91 11.81 6.91 -15.73
N LEU A 92 12.12 6.46 -16.95
CA LEU A 92 13.48 6.16 -17.35
C LEU A 92 14.36 7.40 -17.34
N GLU A 93 13.82 8.54 -17.76
CA GLU A 93 14.52 9.82 -17.72
C GLU A 93 14.90 10.20 -16.28
N HIS A 94 13.97 10.05 -15.35
CA HIS A 94 14.25 10.31 -13.94
C HIS A 94 15.36 9.40 -13.40
N ILE A 95 15.36 8.13 -13.80
CA ILE A 95 16.40 7.19 -13.40
C ILE A 95 17.77 7.59 -13.96
N GLU A 96 17.83 7.95 -15.24
CA GLU A 96 19.08 8.32 -15.91
C GLU A 96 19.71 9.57 -15.31
N HIS A 97 18.90 10.55 -14.96
CA HIS A 97 19.39 11.83 -14.44
C HIS A 97 19.59 11.82 -12.94
N HIS A 98 19.43 10.68 -12.28
CA HIS A 98 19.54 10.56 -10.81
C HIS A 98 18.67 11.58 -10.06
N SER A 99 17.59 12.01 -10.69
CA SER A 99 16.68 13.00 -10.12
C SER A 99 15.61 12.36 -9.23
N LEU A 100 15.86 11.12 -8.78
CA LEU A 100 14.99 10.44 -7.82
C LEU A 100 15.21 11.05 -6.45
N SER A 101 14.69 12.25 -6.30
CA SER A 101 14.68 12.88 -5.00
C SER A 101 13.44 12.42 -4.23
N GLU A 102 13.50 12.57 -2.94
CA GLU A 102 12.36 12.34 -2.07
C GLU A 102 11.15 13.16 -2.53
N ASP A 103 11.41 14.32 -3.14
CA ASP A 103 10.37 15.21 -3.65
C ASP A 103 9.53 14.56 -4.76
N VAL A 104 10.17 13.82 -5.67
CA VAL A 104 9.48 13.14 -6.76
C VAL A 104 8.57 12.05 -6.20
N ILE A 105 9.08 11.28 -5.25
CA ILE A 105 8.31 10.22 -4.60
C ILE A 105 7.12 10.81 -3.85
N ASN A 106 7.33 11.91 -3.12
CA ASN A 106 6.26 12.59 -2.38
C ASN A 106 5.19 13.14 -3.32
N GLU A 107 5.58 13.66 -4.47
CA GLU A 107 4.63 14.15 -5.48
C GLU A 107 3.76 13.01 -6.02
N ILE A 108 4.37 11.86 -6.31
CA ILE A 108 3.63 10.69 -6.76
C ILE A 108 2.64 10.23 -5.69
N LYS A 109 3.07 10.18 -4.44
CA LYS A 109 2.19 9.80 -3.33
C LYS A 109 1.02 10.77 -3.16
N LEU A 110 1.28 12.06 -3.35
CA LEU A 110 0.22 13.07 -3.30
C LEU A 110 -0.80 12.85 -4.42
N GLN A 111 -0.33 12.58 -5.63
CA GLN A 111 -1.21 12.28 -6.76
C GLN A 111 -2.00 10.99 -6.54
N MET A 112 -1.37 9.97 -5.96
CA MET A 112 -2.05 8.72 -5.59
C MET A 112 -3.20 9.00 -4.62
N SER A 113 -2.93 9.80 -3.59
CA SER A 113 -3.95 10.17 -2.61
C SER A 113 -5.14 10.84 -3.28
N LYS A 114 -4.89 11.77 -4.19
CA LYS A 114 -5.95 12.46 -4.93
C LYS A 114 -6.74 11.50 -5.82
N ALA A 115 -6.04 10.57 -6.49
CA ALA A 115 -6.69 9.59 -7.33
C ALA A 115 -7.62 8.66 -6.53
N PHE A 116 -7.18 8.20 -5.36
CA PHE A 116 -8.02 7.39 -4.49
C PHE A 116 -9.23 8.17 -3.98
N LEU A 117 -9.03 9.43 -3.59
CA LEU A 117 -10.14 10.28 -3.11
C LEU A 117 -11.18 10.52 -4.19
N SER A 118 -10.76 10.69 -5.45
CA SER A 118 -11.68 10.89 -6.57
C SER A 118 -12.19 9.58 -7.15
N ASN A 119 -11.78 8.45 -6.58
CA ASN A 119 -12.13 7.11 -7.03
C ASN A 119 -11.69 6.83 -8.48
N ASP A 120 -10.62 7.48 -8.91
CA ASP A 120 -9.99 7.23 -10.20
C ASP A 120 -9.00 6.07 -10.04
N LEU A 121 -9.53 4.84 -10.04
CA LEU A 121 -8.77 3.65 -9.70
C LEU A 121 -7.72 3.32 -10.75
N ASP A 122 -7.99 3.57 -12.02
CA ASP A 122 -7.02 3.33 -13.08
C ASP A 122 -5.79 4.20 -12.91
N LYS A 123 -6.01 5.48 -12.61
CA LYS A 123 -4.91 6.41 -12.34
C LYS A 123 -4.16 6.04 -11.07
N ALA A 124 -4.88 5.66 -10.02
CA ALA A 124 -4.28 5.21 -8.77
C ALA A 124 -3.39 3.98 -9.00
N ALA A 125 -3.86 3.02 -9.79
CA ALA A 125 -3.09 1.82 -10.11
C ALA A 125 -1.83 2.15 -10.88
N LEU A 126 -1.94 3.03 -11.87
CA LEU A 126 -0.80 3.47 -12.67
C LEU A 126 0.27 4.16 -11.81
N LEU A 127 -0.17 5.08 -10.96
CA LEU A 127 0.74 5.79 -10.05
C LEU A 127 1.39 4.84 -9.05
N THR A 128 0.66 3.85 -8.58
CA THR A 128 1.19 2.83 -7.66
C THR A 128 2.32 2.04 -8.32
N LEU A 129 2.15 1.68 -9.60
CA LEU A 129 3.18 0.99 -10.36
C LEU A 129 4.40 1.89 -10.58
N LYS A 130 4.19 3.17 -10.85
CA LYS A 130 5.28 4.14 -10.95
C LYS A 130 6.06 4.22 -9.65
N LEU A 131 5.36 4.30 -8.53
CA LEU A 131 5.98 4.36 -7.21
C LEU A 131 6.85 3.12 -6.97
N ARG A 132 6.33 1.93 -7.26
CA ARG A 132 7.08 0.69 -7.10
C ARG A 132 8.36 0.70 -7.94
N PHE A 133 8.23 1.10 -9.20
CA PHE A 133 9.34 1.11 -10.13
C PHE A 133 10.45 2.05 -9.65
N LEU A 134 10.07 3.25 -9.23
CA LEU A 134 11.01 4.26 -8.76
C LEU A 134 11.67 3.85 -7.44
N THR A 135 10.90 3.37 -6.48
CA THR A 135 11.46 2.98 -5.18
C THR A 135 12.35 1.75 -5.28
N LYS A 136 12.00 0.79 -6.14
CA LYS A 136 12.81 -0.40 -6.36
C LYS A 136 14.17 -0.04 -6.95
N THR A 137 14.21 0.94 -7.85
CA THR A 137 15.44 1.42 -8.45
C THR A 137 16.26 2.24 -7.47
N TYR A 138 15.59 3.06 -6.66
CA TYR A 138 16.23 3.93 -5.68
C TYR A 138 16.91 3.14 -4.55
N ASN A 139 16.31 2.04 -4.14
CA ASN A 139 16.78 1.24 -3.01
C ASN A 139 17.81 0.16 -3.39
N LYS A 140 18.34 0.24 -4.57
CA LYS A 140 19.38 -0.69 -4.99
C LYS A 140 20.75 -0.32 -4.43
#